data_addf654b5a97b96b9d36b58fe20cfe88
#
_entry.id   addf654b5a97b96b9d36b58fe20cfe88
#
_cell.length_a   1.000
_cell.length_b   1.000
_cell.length_c   1.000
_cell.angle_alpha   90.00
_cell.angle_beta   90.00
_cell.angle_gamma   90.00
#
_symmetry.space_group_name_H-M   'P 1'
#
loop_
_entity.id
_entity.type
_entity.pdbx_description
1 polymer ?
#
loop_
_entity_poly.entity_id
_entity_poly.type
_entity_poly.pdbx_seq_one_letter_code
_entity_poly.pdbx_strand_id
1 'polypeptide(L)'
;MGRAMAGQLLQAGHTLITLARSPLPLPPQPLATHLHWPHDLTAPEAAAGQLLAWLQACRASDYASATLINNAAMIPPIAPLCATAWPDIAATLRLGLEAPMVLTSAFLQGTAHWTQPKKVLNISSGLGRRGMASQAPYCAAKAGLDNFSQALALEEALKPHGARVCSLAPGVIDTAMQAQLRSADAGHFPDAHRFGHLHSNGLLTSAEDAATQVLAWLARPDFGTPVLADVR
;
A
#
# COMPACT_ATOMS: atom_id res chain seq x y z
N MET A 1 -9.09 4.70 2.10
CA MET A 1 -8.66 4.22 0.77
C MET A 1 -8.69 2.70 0.66
N GLY A 2 -7.99 1.90 1.49
CA GLY A 2 -7.95 0.43 1.34
C GLY A 2 -9.34 -0.23 1.31
N ARG A 3 -10.26 0.18 2.19
CA ARG A 3 -11.65 -0.29 2.19
C ARG A 3 -12.38 0.07 0.88
N ALA A 4 -12.17 1.26 0.37
CA ALA A 4 -12.79 1.71 -0.89
C ALA A 4 -12.26 0.91 -2.09
N MET A 5 -10.93 0.70 -2.20
CA MET A 5 -10.35 -0.19 -3.22
C MET A 5 -10.93 -1.60 -3.13
N ALA A 6 -11.01 -2.16 -1.93
CA ALA A 6 -11.58 -3.50 -1.72
C ALA A 6 -13.04 -3.59 -2.20
N GLY A 7 -13.88 -2.60 -1.88
CA GLY A 7 -15.26 -2.53 -2.35
C GLY A 7 -15.37 -2.45 -3.86
N GLN A 8 -14.59 -1.60 -4.50
CA GLN A 8 -14.59 -1.43 -5.96
C GLN A 8 -14.08 -2.70 -6.68
N LEU A 9 -13.06 -3.37 -6.17
CA LEU A 9 -12.57 -4.63 -6.72
C LEU A 9 -13.61 -5.75 -6.62
N LEU A 10 -14.33 -5.85 -5.50
CA LEU A 10 -15.42 -6.82 -5.36
C LEU A 10 -16.57 -6.52 -6.32
N GLN A 11 -16.95 -5.25 -6.47
CA GLN A 11 -17.97 -4.84 -7.45
C GLN A 11 -17.58 -5.21 -8.90
N ALA A 12 -16.28 -5.18 -9.19
CA ALA A 12 -15.74 -5.60 -10.48
C ALA A 12 -15.61 -7.13 -10.65
N GLY A 13 -16.05 -7.93 -9.68
CA GLY A 13 -16.08 -9.40 -9.77
C GLY A 13 -14.75 -10.09 -9.45
N HIS A 14 -13.81 -9.43 -8.82
CA HIS A 14 -12.52 -10.03 -8.45
C HIS A 14 -12.64 -10.98 -7.26
N THR A 15 -11.79 -12.03 -7.24
CA THR A 15 -11.46 -12.75 -6.00
C THR A 15 -10.51 -11.87 -5.18
N LEU A 16 -10.92 -11.50 -3.99
CA LEU A 16 -10.21 -10.57 -3.12
C LEU A 16 -9.80 -11.22 -1.80
N ILE A 17 -8.53 -11.10 -1.46
CA ILE A 17 -8.01 -11.40 -0.13
C ILE A 17 -7.63 -10.09 0.54
N THR A 18 -8.14 -9.85 1.75
CA THR A 18 -7.77 -8.68 2.55
C THR A 18 -7.06 -9.12 3.82
N LEU A 19 -5.91 -8.46 4.10
CA LEU A 19 -5.13 -8.65 5.31
C LEU A 19 -5.20 -7.38 6.15
N ALA A 20 -5.80 -7.47 7.33
CA ALA A 20 -5.90 -6.37 8.29
C ALA A 20 -6.23 -6.91 9.68
N ARG A 21 -5.94 -6.13 10.73
CA ARG A 21 -6.20 -6.51 12.13
C ARG A 21 -7.68 -6.66 12.44
N SER A 22 -8.51 -5.82 11.84
CA SER A 22 -9.93 -5.76 12.10
C SER A 22 -10.74 -6.28 10.91
N PRO A 23 -11.91 -6.89 11.14
CA PRO A 23 -12.81 -7.28 10.07
C PRO A 23 -13.11 -6.12 9.13
N LEU A 24 -13.21 -6.43 7.86
CA LEU A 24 -13.59 -5.49 6.81
C LEU A 24 -14.98 -5.87 6.29
N PRO A 25 -16.07 -5.36 6.90
CA PRO A 25 -17.41 -5.63 6.41
C PRO A 25 -17.60 -4.96 5.05
N LEU A 26 -17.66 -5.77 4.02
CA LEU A 26 -17.98 -5.37 2.66
C LEU A 26 -19.28 -6.07 2.26
N PRO A 27 -20.17 -5.39 1.50
CA PRO A 27 -21.39 -6.03 1.01
C PRO A 27 -21.03 -7.20 0.11
N PRO A 28 -21.73 -8.36 0.25
CA PRO A 28 -21.51 -9.50 -0.62
C PRO A 28 -21.81 -9.14 -2.08
N GLN A 29 -21.06 -9.73 -2.98
CA GLN A 29 -21.23 -9.54 -4.42
C GLN A 29 -21.44 -10.90 -5.09
N PRO A 30 -22.43 -11.08 -5.97
CA PRO A 30 -22.79 -12.39 -6.53
C PRO A 30 -21.67 -13.10 -7.29
N LEU A 31 -20.78 -12.34 -7.93
CA LEU A 31 -19.71 -12.87 -8.81
C LEU A 31 -18.30 -12.72 -8.20
N ALA A 32 -18.20 -12.29 -6.95
CA ALA A 32 -16.91 -12.05 -6.31
C ALA A 32 -16.74 -12.90 -5.05
N THR A 33 -15.51 -13.29 -4.77
CA THR A 33 -15.13 -13.98 -3.53
C THR A 33 -14.32 -13.05 -2.66
N HIS A 34 -14.70 -12.89 -1.40
CA HIS A 34 -13.93 -12.14 -0.40
C HIS A 34 -13.48 -13.05 0.74
N LEU A 35 -12.17 -13.12 0.91
CA LEU A 35 -11.53 -13.75 2.06
C LEU A 35 -10.88 -12.66 2.91
N HIS A 36 -11.19 -12.65 4.21
CA HIS A 36 -10.52 -11.75 5.15
C HIS A 36 -9.64 -12.56 6.10
N TRP A 37 -8.35 -12.22 6.14
CA TRP A 37 -7.38 -12.85 7.03
C TRP A 37 -6.94 -11.84 8.10
N PRO A 38 -7.29 -12.07 9.37
CA PRO A 38 -6.93 -11.16 10.45
C PRO A 38 -5.45 -11.31 10.81
N HIS A 39 -4.64 -10.32 10.44
CA HIS A 39 -3.22 -10.27 10.76
C HIS A 39 -2.79 -8.87 11.18
N ASP A 40 -1.87 -8.79 12.14
CA ASP A 40 -1.09 -7.59 12.39
C ASP A 40 0.16 -7.60 11.51
N LEU A 41 0.19 -6.70 10.53
CA LEU A 41 1.30 -6.60 9.58
C LEU A 41 2.56 -5.92 10.18
N THR A 42 2.57 -5.56 11.46
CA THR A 42 3.83 -5.25 12.17
C THR A 42 4.63 -6.51 12.52
N ALA A 43 4.03 -7.71 12.31
CA ALA A 43 4.66 -9.01 12.34
C ALA A 43 4.16 -9.81 11.11
N PRO A 44 4.73 -9.57 9.90
CA PRO A 44 4.14 -9.99 8.64
C PRO A 44 4.33 -11.47 8.29
N GLU A 45 5.18 -12.21 9.02
CA GLU A 45 5.63 -13.55 8.64
C GLU A 45 4.47 -14.55 8.56
N ALA A 46 3.56 -14.52 9.53
CA ALA A 46 2.41 -15.42 9.54
C ALA A 46 1.46 -15.13 8.36
N ALA A 47 1.23 -13.84 8.06
CA ALA A 47 0.44 -13.40 6.92
C ALA A 47 1.08 -13.84 5.59
N ALA A 48 2.38 -13.70 5.47
CA ALA A 48 3.15 -14.11 4.30
C ALA A 48 3.13 -15.64 4.10
N GLY A 49 3.30 -16.40 5.18
CA GLY A 49 3.20 -17.86 5.13
C GLY A 49 1.81 -18.33 4.66
N GLN A 50 0.74 -17.72 5.16
CA GLN A 50 -0.62 -18.02 4.74
C GLN A 50 -0.85 -17.64 3.26
N LEU A 51 -0.35 -16.49 2.82
CA LEU A 51 -0.45 -16.04 1.42
C LEU A 51 0.30 -17.01 0.49
N LEU A 52 1.52 -17.39 0.84
CA LEU A 52 2.33 -18.33 0.07
C LEU A 52 1.62 -19.67 -0.08
N ALA A 53 1.15 -20.25 1.03
CA ALA A 53 0.44 -21.54 1.02
C ALA A 53 -0.84 -21.49 0.18
N TRP A 54 -1.61 -20.41 0.29
CA TRP A 54 -2.83 -20.23 -0.50
C TRP A 54 -2.52 -20.14 -2.00
N LEU A 55 -1.54 -19.33 -2.39
CA LEU A 55 -1.15 -19.17 -3.81
C LEU A 55 -0.59 -20.46 -4.40
N GLN A 56 0.15 -21.25 -3.64
CA GLN A 56 0.66 -22.55 -4.08
C GLN A 56 -0.46 -23.59 -4.28
N ALA A 57 -1.55 -23.49 -3.53
CA ALA A 57 -2.72 -24.34 -3.67
C ALA A 57 -3.64 -23.91 -4.83
N CYS A 58 -3.50 -22.70 -5.34
CA CYS A 58 -4.30 -22.21 -6.48
C CYS A 58 -3.85 -22.84 -7.80
N ARG A 59 -4.81 -23.18 -8.65
CA ARG A 59 -4.53 -23.48 -10.05
C ARG A 59 -4.44 -22.16 -10.82
N ALA A 60 -3.29 -21.87 -11.38
CA ALA A 60 -3.04 -20.64 -12.11
C ALA A 60 -4.05 -20.39 -13.26
N SER A 61 -4.51 -21.46 -13.93
CA SER A 61 -5.51 -21.39 -14.99
C SER A 61 -6.88 -20.86 -14.58
N ASP A 62 -7.18 -20.86 -13.28
CA ASP A 62 -8.48 -20.37 -12.76
C ASP A 62 -8.51 -18.83 -12.67
N TYR A 63 -7.39 -18.18 -12.93
CA TYR A 63 -7.21 -16.73 -12.79
C TYR A 63 -6.64 -16.11 -14.06
N ALA A 64 -7.19 -14.97 -14.46
CA ALA A 64 -6.68 -14.19 -15.59
C ALA A 64 -5.39 -13.41 -15.22
N SER A 65 -5.21 -13.08 -13.95
CA SER A 65 -4.04 -12.35 -13.44
C SER A 65 -3.97 -12.43 -11.93
N ALA A 66 -2.81 -12.09 -11.33
CA ALA A 66 -2.65 -11.93 -9.90
C ALA A 66 -2.09 -10.53 -9.57
N THR A 67 -2.62 -9.89 -8.53
CA THR A 67 -2.18 -8.56 -8.10
C THR A 67 -2.02 -8.49 -6.59
N LEU A 68 -0.86 -8.01 -6.14
CA LEU A 68 -0.63 -7.64 -4.75
C LEU A 68 -0.69 -6.12 -4.62
N ILE A 69 -1.48 -5.60 -3.66
CA ILE A 69 -1.56 -4.18 -3.32
C ILE A 69 -1.10 -3.99 -1.87
N ASN A 70 0.08 -3.47 -1.67
CA ASN A 70 0.62 -3.09 -0.37
C ASN A 70 0.12 -1.68 -0.01
N ASN A 71 -0.98 -1.62 0.74
CA ASN A 71 -1.64 -0.37 1.12
C ASN A 71 -1.46 0.00 2.59
N ALA A 72 -1.22 -0.97 3.47
CA ALA A 72 -1.11 -0.73 4.91
C ALA A 72 0.05 0.22 5.22
N ALA A 73 -0.21 1.23 6.03
CA ALA A 73 0.79 2.17 6.51
C ALA A 73 0.29 2.85 7.79
N MET A 74 1.22 3.38 8.56
CA MET A 74 0.95 4.23 9.72
C MET A 74 1.95 5.38 9.76
N ILE A 75 1.59 6.48 10.40
CA ILE A 75 2.53 7.50 10.84
C ILE A 75 2.71 7.36 12.35
N PRO A 76 3.93 7.56 12.89
CA PRO A 76 4.14 7.63 14.34
C PRO A 76 3.42 8.87 14.90
N PRO A 77 3.33 9.01 16.24
CA PRO A 77 3.00 10.29 16.85
C PRO A 77 3.90 11.39 16.28
N ILE A 78 3.29 12.54 15.94
CA ILE A 78 4.02 13.60 15.24
C ILE A 78 4.90 14.34 16.21
N ALA A 79 6.20 14.11 16.14
CA ALA A 79 7.22 14.66 17.01
C ALA A 79 8.59 14.68 16.32
N PRO A 80 9.51 15.57 16.73
CA PRO A 80 10.92 15.47 16.33
C PRO A 80 11.48 14.09 16.66
N LEU A 81 12.45 13.62 15.87
CA LEU A 81 13.00 12.27 16.02
C LEU A 81 13.52 11.97 17.43
N CYS A 82 14.13 12.97 18.07
CA CYS A 82 14.64 12.85 19.46
C CYS A 82 13.55 12.65 20.51
N ALA A 83 12.28 12.97 20.19
CA ALA A 83 11.10 12.79 21.04
C ALA A 83 10.21 11.63 20.58
N THR A 84 10.55 10.95 19.48
CA THR A 84 9.80 9.79 18.98
C THR A 84 10.20 8.52 19.74
N ALA A 85 9.25 7.79 20.28
CA ALA A 85 9.53 6.53 20.98
C ALA A 85 10.09 5.47 20.03
N TRP A 86 11.08 4.71 20.45
CA TRP A 86 11.72 3.67 19.64
C TRP A 86 10.73 2.60 19.13
N PRO A 87 9.73 2.13 19.92
CA PRO A 87 8.71 1.22 19.42
C PRO A 87 7.91 1.79 18.25
N ASP A 88 7.61 3.10 18.26
CA ASP A 88 6.86 3.75 17.18
C ASP A 88 7.69 3.84 15.89
N ILE A 89 9.00 4.09 16.02
CA ILE A 89 9.93 4.04 14.90
C ILE A 89 9.92 2.63 14.28
N ALA A 90 10.10 1.61 15.12
CA ALA A 90 10.13 0.21 14.69
C ALA A 90 8.81 -0.21 14.02
N ALA A 91 7.66 0.10 14.63
CA ALA A 91 6.35 -0.24 14.08
C ALA A 91 6.09 0.45 12.73
N THR A 92 6.51 1.71 12.58
CA THR A 92 6.37 2.46 11.32
C THR A 92 7.19 1.82 10.20
N LEU A 93 8.44 1.42 10.47
CA LEU A 93 9.31 0.76 9.51
C LEU A 93 8.82 -0.66 9.18
N ARG A 94 8.40 -1.44 10.18
CA ARG A 94 7.86 -2.78 9.98
C ARG A 94 6.62 -2.75 9.09
N LEU A 95 5.64 -1.91 9.41
CA LEU A 95 4.41 -1.84 8.62
C LEU A 95 4.61 -1.18 7.25
N GLY A 96 5.46 -0.14 7.17
CA GLY A 96 5.60 0.69 5.97
C GLY A 96 6.63 0.18 4.96
N LEU A 97 7.53 -0.72 5.36
CA LEU A 97 8.63 -1.22 4.53
C LEU A 97 8.79 -2.73 4.63
N GLU A 98 9.01 -3.29 5.83
CA GLU A 98 9.27 -4.72 6.01
C GLU A 98 8.07 -5.58 5.54
N ALA A 99 6.85 -5.26 5.96
CA ALA A 99 5.65 -5.99 5.57
C ALA A 99 5.43 -6.01 4.05
N PRO A 100 5.51 -4.89 3.31
CA PRO A 100 5.51 -4.90 1.85
C PRO A 100 6.56 -5.82 1.23
N MET A 101 7.80 -5.83 1.74
CA MET A 101 8.87 -6.68 1.23
C MET A 101 8.57 -8.17 1.45
N VAL A 102 8.17 -8.54 2.68
CA VAL A 102 7.87 -9.91 3.08
C VAL A 102 6.66 -10.46 2.33
N LEU A 103 5.57 -9.68 2.24
CA LEU A 103 4.37 -10.08 1.49
C LEU A 103 4.64 -10.17 -0.02
N THR A 104 5.45 -9.28 -0.58
CA THR A 104 5.85 -9.33 -1.99
C THR A 104 6.68 -10.57 -2.27
N SER A 105 7.63 -10.92 -1.39
CA SER A 105 8.41 -12.15 -1.49
C SER A 105 7.51 -13.39 -1.51
N ALA A 106 6.56 -13.49 -0.58
CA ALA A 106 5.61 -14.60 -0.52
C ALA A 106 4.72 -14.66 -1.78
N PHE A 107 4.25 -13.52 -2.28
CA PHE A 107 3.46 -13.42 -3.50
C PHE A 107 4.24 -13.91 -4.72
N LEU A 108 5.47 -13.47 -4.90
CA LEU A 108 6.31 -13.88 -6.04
C LEU A 108 6.70 -15.34 -5.98
N GLN A 109 7.00 -15.86 -4.79
CA GLN A 109 7.27 -17.30 -4.59
C GLN A 109 6.02 -18.15 -4.90
N GLY A 110 4.86 -17.75 -4.37
CA GLY A 110 3.61 -18.48 -4.56
C GLY A 110 3.12 -18.48 -6.02
N THR A 111 3.45 -17.43 -6.79
CA THR A 111 3.08 -17.29 -8.20
C THR A 111 4.24 -17.57 -9.17
N ALA A 112 5.34 -18.16 -8.72
CA ALA A 112 6.53 -18.37 -9.55
C ALA A 112 6.24 -19.21 -10.81
N HIS A 113 5.33 -20.17 -10.70
CA HIS A 113 4.92 -21.06 -11.79
C HIS A 113 3.80 -20.48 -12.68
N TRP A 114 3.28 -19.28 -12.36
CA TRP A 114 2.19 -18.66 -13.13
C TRP A 114 2.74 -17.96 -14.36
N THR A 115 2.12 -18.22 -15.50
CA THR A 115 2.40 -17.51 -16.76
C THR A 115 1.50 -16.27 -16.95
N GLN A 116 0.42 -16.18 -16.18
CA GLN A 116 -0.52 -15.07 -16.21
C GLN A 116 0.14 -13.77 -15.72
N PRO A 117 -0.35 -12.62 -16.18
CA PRO A 117 0.16 -11.31 -15.73
C PRO A 117 0.14 -11.15 -14.21
N LYS A 118 1.25 -10.69 -13.66
CA LYS A 118 1.40 -10.39 -12.24
C LYS A 118 1.71 -8.91 -12.03
N LYS A 119 1.10 -8.32 -11.02
CA LYS A 119 1.31 -6.91 -10.66
C LYS A 119 1.59 -6.76 -9.17
N VAL A 120 2.53 -5.90 -8.83
CA VAL A 120 2.79 -5.44 -7.45
C VAL A 120 2.61 -3.93 -7.42
N LEU A 121 1.63 -3.46 -6.66
CA LEU A 121 1.37 -2.06 -6.43
C LEU A 121 1.70 -1.72 -4.98
N ASN A 122 2.71 -0.88 -4.78
CA ASN A 122 3.08 -0.33 -3.50
C ASN A 122 2.48 1.08 -3.34
N ILE A 123 1.64 1.30 -2.34
CA ILE A 123 1.11 2.63 -2.05
C ILE A 123 2.17 3.44 -1.31
N SER A 124 2.78 4.35 -2.03
CA SER A 124 3.82 5.26 -1.54
C SER A 124 3.23 6.61 -1.09
N SER A 125 4.05 7.62 -1.09
CA SER A 125 3.73 8.99 -0.71
C SER A 125 4.71 9.95 -1.38
N GLY A 126 4.31 11.21 -1.57
CA GLY A 126 5.26 12.28 -1.88
C GLY A 126 6.39 12.40 -0.83
N LEU A 127 6.18 11.88 0.40
CA LEU A 127 7.21 11.85 1.45
C LEU A 127 8.23 10.72 1.26
N GLY A 128 8.06 9.84 0.32
CA GLY A 128 9.14 8.95 -0.15
C GLY A 128 10.18 9.66 -1.00
N ARG A 129 9.83 10.85 -1.54
CA ARG A 129 10.67 11.63 -2.48
C ARG A 129 11.15 12.97 -1.90
N ARG A 130 10.66 13.35 -0.73
CA ARG A 130 11.09 14.54 0.02
C ARG A 130 10.95 14.34 1.51
N GLY A 131 11.81 15.00 2.29
CA GLY A 131 11.70 15.01 3.74
C GLY A 131 10.55 15.89 4.24
N MET A 132 10.11 15.61 5.47
CA MET A 132 9.21 16.44 6.26
C MET A 132 9.62 16.38 7.73
N ALA A 133 9.70 17.53 8.37
CA ALA A 133 9.99 17.60 9.80
C ALA A 133 8.97 16.77 10.62
N SER A 134 9.42 16.16 11.70
CA SER A 134 8.59 15.35 12.61
C SER A 134 7.93 14.11 11.95
N GLN A 135 8.41 13.71 10.77
CA GLN A 135 7.96 12.53 10.03
C GLN A 135 9.11 11.65 9.53
N ALA A 136 10.30 11.76 10.14
CA ALA A 136 11.49 11.06 9.69
C ALA A 136 11.30 9.52 9.51
N PRO A 137 10.67 8.78 10.45
CA PRO A 137 10.46 7.34 10.28
C PRO A 137 9.53 7.02 9.10
N TYR A 138 8.48 7.80 8.90
CA TYR A 138 7.55 7.61 7.78
C TYR A 138 8.20 7.94 6.44
N CYS A 139 8.96 9.04 6.37
CA CYS A 139 9.73 9.40 5.16
C CYS A 139 10.72 8.29 4.81
N ALA A 140 11.45 7.75 5.80
CA ALA A 140 12.38 6.65 5.61
C ALA A 140 11.69 5.38 5.09
N ALA A 141 10.55 5.00 5.68
CA ALA A 141 9.76 3.85 5.23
C ALA A 141 9.31 4.02 3.77
N LYS A 142 8.81 5.19 3.39
CA LYS A 142 8.30 5.44 2.03
C LYS A 142 9.43 5.59 1.00
N ALA A 143 10.56 6.20 1.37
CA ALA A 143 11.74 6.25 0.52
C ALA A 143 12.34 4.85 0.30
N GLY A 144 12.41 4.03 1.36
CA GLY A 144 12.82 2.63 1.26
C GLY A 144 11.88 1.82 0.36
N LEU A 145 10.56 2.02 0.49
CA LEU A 145 9.56 1.36 -0.36
C LEU A 145 9.69 1.75 -1.84
N ASP A 146 9.96 3.03 -2.13
CA ASP A 146 10.20 3.52 -3.49
C ASP A 146 11.46 2.86 -4.09
N ASN A 147 12.57 2.83 -3.35
CA ASN A 147 13.81 2.21 -3.81
C ASN A 147 13.68 0.68 -3.95
N PHE A 148 13.04 0.01 -2.99
CA PHE A 148 12.69 -1.41 -3.09
C PHE A 148 11.91 -1.71 -4.35
N SER A 149 10.92 -0.89 -4.69
CA SER A 149 10.10 -1.08 -5.89
C SER A 149 10.92 -0.98 -7.17
N GLN A 150 11.90 -0.08 -7.22
CA GLN A 150 12.81 0.05 -8.37
C GLN A 150 13.72 -1.17 -8.50
N ALA A 151 14.34 -1.61 -7.40
CA ALA A 151 15.19 -2.80 -7.41
C ALA A 151 14.41 -4.04 -7.85
N LEU A 152 13.21 -4.23 -7.27
CA LEU A 152 12.32 -5.34 -7.61
C LEU A 152 11.90 -5.33 -9.09
N ALA A 153 11.61 -4.16 -9.65
CA ALA A 153 11.24 -4.03 -11.07
C ALA A 153 12.37 -4.49 -11.98
N LEU A 154 13.63 -4.19 -11.63
CA LEU A 154 14.80 -4.66 -12.36
C LEU A 154 14.96 -6.19 -12.29
N GLU A 155 14.76 -6.79 -11.10
CA GLU A 155 14.81 -8.24 -10.92
C GLU A 155 13.70 -8.96 -11.71
N GLU A 156 12.48 -8.44 -11.66
CA GLU A 156 11.33 -9.05 -12.35
C GLU A 156 11.42 -8.89 -13.88
N ALA A 157 12.06 -7.82 -14.38
CA ALA A 157 12.31 -7.64 -15.81
C ALA A 157 13.23 -8.71 -16.42
N LEU A 158 14.03 -9.40 -15.61
CA LEU A 158 14.89 -10.51 -16.05
C LEU A 158 14.14 -11.83 -16.26
N LYS A 159 12.86 -11.90 -15.86
CA LYS A 159 12.07 -13.14 -15.88
C LYS A 159 11.09 -13.13 -17.06
N PRO A 160 10.87 -14.26 -17.76
CA PRO A 160 9.93 -14.31 -18.89
C PRO A 160 8.50 -13.88 -18.54
N HIS A 161 8.07 -14.19 -17.32
CA HIS A 161 6.73 -13.85 -16.79
C HIS A 161 6.87 -13.10 -15.45
N GLY A 162 7.82 -12.16 -15.37
CA GLY A 162 8.03 -11.36 -14.17
C GLY A 162 6.85 -10.43 -13.87
N ALA A 163 6.72 -10.05 -12.62
CA ALA A 163 5.69 -9.13 -12.18
C ALA A 163 6.00 -7.68 -12.63
N ARG A 164 4.99 -6.94 -13.04
CA ARG A 164 5.10 -5.49 -13.19
C ARG A 164 4.98 -4.83 -11.82
N VAL A 165 5.86 -3.88 -11.53
CA VAL A 165 5.96 -3.23 -10.21
C VAL A 165 5.74 -1.73 -10.35
N CYS A 166 4.93 -1.16 -9.45
CA CYS A 166 4.77 0.29 -9.36
C CYS A 166 4.70 0.72 -7.90
N SER A 167 5.43 1.77 -7.56
CA SER A 167 5.30 2.53 -6.32
C SER A 167 4.56 3.84 -6.62
N LEU A 168 3.30 3.93 -6.18
CA LEU A 168 2.38 4.99 -6.55
C LEU A 168 2.07 5.91 -5.36
N ALA A 169 2.33 7.20 -5.50
CA ALA A 169 1.84 8.21 -4.58
C ALA A 169 0.38 8.54 -4.93
N PRO A 170 -0.58 8.28 -4.02
CA PRO A 170 -2.02 8.36 -4.33
C PRO A 170 -2.62 9.77 -4.12
N GLY A 171 -1.78 10.80 -4.01
CA GLY A 171 -2.22 12.15 -3.70
C GLY A 171 -2.46 12.40 -2.20
N VAL A 172 -3.18 13.47 -1.89
CA VAL A 172 -3.52 13.88 -0.52
C VAL A 172 -4.98 13.52 -0.25
N ILE A 173 -5.17 12.49 0.57
CA ILE A 173 -6.47 11.83 0.74
C ILE A 173 -7.05 12.17 2.12
N ASP A 174 -8.33 12.52 2.22
CA ASP A 174 -8.98 12.75 3.52
C ASP A 174 -9.14 11.44 4.30
N THR A 175 -8.27 11.26 5.28
CA THR A 175 -8.16 10.04 6.10
C THR A 175 -7.85 10.39 7.55
N ALA A 176 -7.95 9.42 8.46
CA ALA A 176 -7.53 9.57 9.85
C ALA A 176 -6.06 10.04 9.97
N MET A 177 -5.18 9.62 9.04
CA MET A 177 -3.79 10.08 8.97
C MET A 177 -3.71 11.59 8.72
N GLN A 178 -4.56 12.14 7.84
CA GLN A 178 -4.65 13.59 7.60
C GLN A 178 -5.20 14.33 8.83
N ALA A 179 -6.18 13.75 9.52
CA ALA A 179 -6.68 14.31 10.76
C ALA A 179 -5.58 14.40 11.82
N GLN A 180 -4.75 13.36 11.96
CA GLN A 180 -3.60 13.34 12.87
C GLN A 180 -2.58 14.45 12.50
N LEU A 181 -2.27 14.66 11.21
CA LEU A 181 -1.36 15.71 10.76
C LEU A 181 -1.92 17.11 11.03
N ARG A 182 -3.23 17.33 10.87
CA ARG A 182 -3.88 18.64 11.14
C ARG A 182 -3.93 18.98 12.62
N SER A 183 -4.07 17.97 13.50
CA SER A 183 -4.18 18.16 14.94
C SER A 183 -2.83 18.19 15.68
N ALA A 184 -1.72 18.08 14.94
CA ALA A 184 -0.40 18.10 15.53
C ALA A 184 -0.05 19.47 16.11
N ASP A 185 0.72 19.46 17.21
CA ASP A 185 1.24 20.67 17.82
C ASP A 185 2.15 21.43 16.84
N ALA A 186 1.78 22.67 16.53
CA ALA A 186 2.52 23.53 15.62
C ALA A 186 3.96 23.83 16.11
N GLY A 187 4.22 23.76 17.41
CA GLY A 187 5.57 23.92 17.97
C GLY A 187 6.53 22.79 17.58
N HIS A 188 5.98 21.60 17.35
CA HIS A 188 6.75 20.43 16.96
C HIS A 188 6.59 20.07 15.47
N PHE A 189 5.56 20.59 14.80
CA PHE A 189 5.26 20.28 13.40
C PHE A 189 4.99 21.55 12.59
N PRO A 190 6.02 22.16 11.99
CA PRO A 190 5.90 23.41 11.25
C PRO A 190 4.90 23.38 10.09
N ASP A 191 4.69 22.20 9.50
CA ASP A 191 3.76 21.99 8.37
C ASP A 191 2.29 21.85 8.78
N ALA A 192 1.93 21.84 10.07
CA ALA A 192 0.54 21.64 10.55
C ALA A 192 -0.47 22.58 9.85
N HIS A 193 -0.12 23.87 9.72
CA HIS A 193 -0.95 24.87 9.07
C HIS A 193 -1.28 24.53 7.60
N ARG A 194 -0.32 23.91 6.88
CA ARG A 194 -0.52 23.50 5.48
C ARG A 194 -1.58 22.41 5.35
N PHE A 195 -1.60 21.45 6.28
CA PHE A 195 -2.61 20.39 6.30
C PHE A 195 -3.98 20.93 6.69
N GLY A 196 -4.05 21.91 7.61
CA GLY A 196 -5.26 22.68 7.91
C GLY A 196 -5.82 23.37 6.68
N HIS A 197 -4.98 24.10 5.94
CA HIS A 197 -5.34 24.80 4.72
C HIS A 197 -5.86 23.86 3.62
N LEU A 198 -5.22 22.69 3.41
CA LEU A 198 -5.69 21.71 2.43
C LEU A 198 -7.11 21.22 2.75
N HIS A 199 -7.42 21.00 4.01
CA HIS A 199 -8.75 20.56 4.45
C HIS A 199 -9.79 21.69 4.31
N SER A 200 -9.51 22.89 4.82
CA SER A 200 -10.45 24.02 4.81
C SER A 200 -10.82 24.49 3.41
N ASN A 201 -9.95 24.27 2.42
CA ASN A 201 -10.20 24.65 1.02
C ASN A 201 -10.70 23.47 0.16
N GLY A 202 -11.06 22.33 0.75
CA GLY A 202 -11.58 21.18 0.01
C GLY A 202 -10.60 20.57 -0.99
N LEU A 203 -9.30 20.68 -0.73
CA LEU A 203 -8.24 20.20 -1.62
C LEU A 203 -7.82 18.74 -1.33
N LEU A 204 -8.53 18.06 -0.44
CA LEU A 204 -8.33 16.65 -0.15
C LEU A 204 -9.20 15.80 -1.07
N THR A 205 -8.63 14.74 -1.62
CA THR A 205 -9.37 13.74 -2.38
C THR A 205 -10.13 12.81 -1.42
N SER A 206 -11.36 12.42 -1.74
CA SER A 206 -12.08 11.41 -0.96
C SER A 206 -11.37 10.05 -1.02
N ALA A 207 -11.63 9.19 -0.04
CA ALA A 207 -11.06 7.83 -0.05
C ALA A 207 -11.56 7.01 -1.24
N GLU A 208 -12.78 7.25 -1.67
CA GLU A 208 -13.46 6.63 -2.81
C GLU A 208 -12.84 7.07 -4.14
N ASP A 209 -12.68 8.37 -4.35
CA ASP A 209 -12.07 8.91 -5.57
C ASP A 209 -10.60 8.52 -5.68
N ALA A 210 -9.86 8.58 -4.57
CA ALA A 210 -8.48 8.13 -4.54
C ALA A 210 -8.35 6.62 -4.87
N ALA A 211 -9.29 5.79 -4.39
CA ALA A 211 -9.33 4.38 -4.75
C ALA A 211 -9.58 4.19 -6.25
N THR A 212 -10.53 4.95 -6.83
CA THR A 212 -10.83 4.93 -8.26
C THR A 212 -9.60 5.30 -9.10
N GLN A 213 -8.90 6.37 -8.72
CA GLN A 213 -7.67 6.81 -9.42
C GLN A 213 -6.56 5.76 -9.32
N VAL A 214 -6.34 5.16 -8.14
CA VAL A 214 -5.34 4.11 -7.93
C VAL A 214 -5.66 2.86 -8.74
N LEU A 215 -6.92 2.42 -8.76
CA LEU A 215 -7.34 1.25 -9.54
C LEU A 215 -7.31 1.53 -11.06
N ALA A 216 -7.64 2.74 -11.49
CA ALA A 216 -7.47 3.15 -12.88
C ALA A 216 -5.99 3.13 -13.29
N TRP A 217 -5.08 3.57 -12.41
CA TRP A 217 -3.63 3.45 -12.65
C TRP A 217 -3.18 1.99 -12.76
N LEU A 218 -3.67 1.14 -11.86
CA LEU A 218 -3.38 -0.29 -11.87
C LEU A 218 -3.84 -0.99 -13.16
N ALA A 219 -4.96 -0.52 -13.75
CA ALA A 219 -5.52 -1.08 -14.98
C ALA A 219 -4.78 -0.65 -16.25
N ARG A 220 -3.88 0.31 -16.21
CA ARG A 220 -3.16 0.84 -17.38
C ARG A 220 -2.36 -0.25 -18.10
N PRO A 221 -2.30 -0.22 -19.43
CA PRO A 221 -1.46 -1.14 -20.20
C PRO A 221 0.04 -1.00 -19.92
N ASP A 222 0.46 0.24 -19.59
CA ASP A 222 1.84 0.61 -19.26
C ASP A 222 2.13 0.60 -17.74
N PHE A 223 1.26 -0.05 -16.93
CA PHE A 223 1.49 -0.19 -15.48
C PHE A 223 2.91 -0.69 -15.21
N GLY A 224 3.60 -0.01 -14.30
CA GLY A 224 5.02 -0.28 -13.98
C GLY A 224 6.00 0.54 -14.82
N THR A 225 5.53 1.41 -15.71
CA THR A 225 6.34 2.34 -16.49
C THR A 225 5.70 3.74 -16.44
N PRO A 226 6.27 4.67 -15.66
CA PRO A 226 7.42 4.50 -14.76
C PRO A 226 7.12 3.67 -13.50
N VAL A 227 8.17 3.13 -12.87
CA VAL A 227 8.06 2.38 -11.59
C VAL A 227 7.62 3.30 -10.45
N LEU A 228 8.16 4.51 -10.38
CA LEU A 228 7.74 5.53 -9.42
C LEU A 228 6.75 6.49 -10.09
N ALA A 229 5.54 6.53 -9.58
CA ALA A 229 4.45 7.30 -10.15
C ALA A 229 3.69 8.14 -9.11
N ASP A 230 2.89 9.08 -9.60
CA ASP A 230 1.97 9.92 -8.81
C ASP A 230 0.66 10.03 -9.60
N VAL A 231 -0.48 9.96 -8.93
CA VAL A 231 -1.81 10.06 -9.57
C VAL A 231 -2.16 11.45 -10.04
N ARG A 232 -1.38 12.47 -9.63
CA ARG A 232 -1.59 13.88 -9.99
C ARG A 232 -0.93 14.24 -11.30
#